data_43dfe9d4f24767c16089a6c84aa0d3bc
#
_entry.id   43dfe9d4f24767c16089a6c84aa0d3bc
#
_cell.length_a   1.000
_cell.length_b   1.000
_cell.length_c   1.000
_cell.angle_alpha   90.00
_cell.angle_beta   90.00
_cell.angle_gamma   90.00
#
_symmetry.space_group_name_H-M   'P 1'
#
loop_
_entity.id
_entity.type
_entity.pdbx_description
1 polymer ?
#
loop_
_entity_poly.entity_id
_entity_poly.type
_entity_poly.pdbx_seq_one_letter_code
_entity_poly.pdbx_strand_id
1 'polypeptide(L)'
;MLECRKISFRVRDEAQEREIIHDLSFSLPDGKLIVITGPNGGGKSTLARLIAGIEKPISGQILFDEEDITDWSVTDRAKAGIAFAFQQPVRFKGLQVIDLLRLASGKKLSMAEACDYLARVGLCARDYIDREVNSSLSGGELKRIEIATVLARDAKLIIFDEPEAGIDLWSFQNLIDVFREMRTQMKERSILIISHQERILDIADELIVLKDGRVTEQGRRDSVLPGLIGTSSAVPECRKAFPGEGGSVC
;
A
#
# COMPACT_ATOMS: atom_id res chain seq x y z
N MET A 1 -4.72 -16.91 1.91
CA MET A 1 -5.70 -15.96 2.47
C MET A 1 -5.10 -15.24 3.68
N LEU A 2 -5.32 -13.93 3.84
CA LEU A 2 -4.92 -13.19 5.04
C LEU A 2 -6.15 -12.93 5.92
N GLU A 3 -6.02 -13.18 7.21
CA GLU A 3 -7.06 -12.88 8.19
C GLU A 3 -6.46 -12.17 9.39
N CYS A 4 -7.06 -11.05 9.78
CA CYS A 4 -6.73 -10.33 11.00
C CYS A 4 -7.87 -10.52 12.01
N ARG A 5 -7.55 -10.95 13.23
CA ARG A 5 -8.52 -11.24 14.30
C ARG A 5 -8.21 -10.36 15.50
N LYS A 6 -9.12 -9.42 15.80
CA LYS A 6 -9.09 -8.55 16.98
C LYS A 6 -7.75 -7.89 17.24
N ILE A 7 -7.13 -7.37 16.17
CA ILE A 7 -5.82 -6.71 16.26
C ILE A 7 -5.99 -5.36 16.94
N SER A 8 -5.13 -5.08 17.94
CA SER A 8 -4.96 -3.75 18.51
C SER A 8 -3.50 -3.33 18.46
N PHE A 9 -3.26 -2.04 18.27
CA PHE A 9 -1.92 -1.46 18.22
C PHE A 9 -1.89 -0.07 18.83
N ARG A 10 -0.84 0.22 19.60
CA ARG A 10 -0.58 1.53 20.22
C ARG A 10 0.80 2.03 19.85
N VAL A 11 0.91 3.33 19.69
CA VAL A 11 2.17 4.04 19.60
C VAL A 11 2.43 4.73 20.94
N ARG A 12 3.66 4.61 21.43
CA ARG A 12 4.11 5.32 22.61
C ARG A 12 4.94 6.50 22.15
N ASP A 13 4.43 7.70 22.36
CA ASP A 13 5.19 8.93 22.21
C ASP A 13 5.67 9.38 23.60
N GLU A 14 6.69 10.26 23.68
CA GLU A 14 7.33 10.65 24.93
C GLU A 14 6.35 11.15 26.02
N ALA A 15 5.16 11.62 25.61
CA ALA A 15 4.16 12.20 26.52
C ALA A 15 2.87 11.40 26.66
N GLN A 16 2.51 10.53 25.71
CA GLN A 16 1.20 9.84 25.72
C GLN A 16 1.25 8.52 24.95
N GLU A 17 0.48 7.54 25.43
CA GLU A 17 0.18 6.31 24.72
C GLU A 17 -1.11 6.51 23.95
N ARG A 18 -1.05 6.33 22.61
CA ARG A 18 -2.20 6.47 21.73
C ARG A 18 -2.47 5.17 21.02
N GLU A 19 -3.68 4.66 21.17
CA GLU A 19 -4.14 3.51 20.39
C GLU A 19 -4.49 3.96 18.98
N ILE A 20 -3.94 3.26 17.99
CA ILE A 20 -4.11 3.57 16.55
C ILE A 20 -5.03 2.56 15.88
N ILE A 21 -4.97 1.30 16.30
CA ILE A 21 -5.84 0.22 15.81
C ILE A 21 -6.58 -0.37 17.01
N HIS A 22 -7.90 -0.52 16.85
CA HIS A 22 -8.80 -0.88 17.93
C HIS A 22 -9.61 -2.13 17.60
N ASP A 23 -9.23 -3.30 18.14
CA ASP A 23 -9.97 -4.57 18.02
C ASP A 23 -10.41 -4.86 16.58
N LEU A 24 -9.50 -4.64 15.64
CA LEU A 24 -9.78 -4.69 14.21
C LEU A 24 -9.78 -6.12 13.71
N SER A 25 -10.84 -6.49 12.99
CA SER A 25 -10.98 -7.80 12.37
C SER A 25 -11.42 -7.65 10.92
N PHE A 26 -10.75 -8.34 9.99
CA PHE A 26 -11.13 -8.45 8.59
C PHE A 26 -10.43 -9.63 7.95
N SER A 27 -10.89 -10.01 6.76
CA SER A 27 -10.25 -11.04 5.93
C SER A 27 -10.05 -10.56 4.50
N LEU A 28 -8.95 -10.98 3.89
CA LEU A 28 -8.64 -10.75 2.48
C LEU A 28 -8.72 -12.10 1.76
N PRO A 29 -9.65 -12.27 0.80
CA PRO A 29 -9.69 -13.45 -0.04
C PRO A 29 -8.51 -13.51 -1.01
N ASP A 30 -8.19 -14.70 -1.49
CA ASP A 30 -7.14 -14.90 -2.49
C ASP A 30 -7.56 -14.41 -3.88
N GLY A 31 -6.58 -14.04 -4.69
CA GLY A 31 -6.80 -13.67 -6.09
C GLY A 31 -7.56 -12.37 -6.30
N LYS A 32 -7.53 -11.45 -5.33
CA LYS A 32 -8.25 -10.17 -5.38
C LYS A 32 -7.31 -8.97 -5.30
N LEU A 33 -7.72 -7.90 -5.99
CA LEU A 33 -7.20 -6.57 -5.76
C LEU A 33 -8.11 -5.85 -4.77
N ILE A 34 -7.58 -5.57 -3.58
CA ILE A 34 -8.32 -4.97 -2.48
C ILE A 34 -7.71 -3.62 -2.16
N VAL A 35 -8.54 -2.62 -1.95
CA VAL A 35 -8.05 -1.29 -1.57
C VAL A 35 -8.56 -0.93 -0.18
N ILE A 36 -7.62 -0.56 0.70
CA ILE A 36 -7.93 0.05 2.00
C ILE A 36 -7.94 1.56 1.80
N THR A 37 -9.08 2.18 2.09
CA THR A 37 -9.26 3.63 2.03
C THR A 37 -9.78 4.18 3.35
N GLY A 38 -9.93 5.50 3.44
CA GLY A 38 -10.42 6.19 4.62
C GLY A 38 -9.59 7.45 4.95
N PRO A 39 -9.97 8.23 5.96
CA PRO A 39 -9.34 9.50 6.29
C PRO A 39 -7.86 9.33 6.68
N ASN A 40 -7.10 10.42 6.53
CA ASN A 40 -5.71 10.47 6.99
C ASN A 40 -5.67 10.30 8.52
N GLY A 41 -4.66 9.57 9.01
CA GLY A 41 -4.56 9.22 10.43
C GLY A 41 -5.49 8.07 10.88
N GLY A 42 -6.29 7.47 9.98
CA GLY A 42 -7.19 6.36 10.30
C GLY A 42 -6.51 5.02 10.60
N GLY A 43 -5.18 4.92 10.51
CA GLY A 43 -4.42 3.70 10.82
C GLY A 43 -4.06 2.82 9.61
N LYS A 44 -4.32 3.26 8.38
CA LYS A 44 -4.11 2.46 7.15
C LYS A 44 -2.67 1.95 7.00
N SER A 45 -1.68 2.85 6.98
CA SER A 45 -0.27 2.48 6.87
C SER A 45 0.23 1.68 8.07
N THR A 46 -0.31 1.95 9.28
CA THR A 46 -0.03 1.15 10.47
C THR A 46 -0.51 -0.29 10.29
N LEU A 47 -1.73 -0.48 9.79
CA LEU A 47 -2.26 -1.81 9.50
C LEU A 47 -1.39 -2.56 8.48
N ALA A 48 -0.97 -1.90 7.40
CA ALA A 48 -0.08 -2.50 6.41
C ALA A 48 1.27 -2.93 7.03
N ARG A 49 1.85 -2.10 7.91
CA ARG A 49 3.10 -2.43 8.63
C ARG A 49 2.92 -3.60 9.60
N LEU A 50 1.78 -3.69 10.27
CA LEU A 50 1.43 -4.84 11.11
C LEU A 50 1.35 -6.13 10.28
N ILE A 51 0.70 -6.11 9.11
CA ILE A 51 0.64 -7.27 8.21
C ILE A 51 2.02 -7.65 7.68
N ALA A 52 2.86 -6.66 7.37
CA ALA A 52 4.23 -6.91 6.90
C ALA A 52 5.20 -7.36 8.02
N GLY A 53 4.81 -7.27 9.31
CA GLY A 53 5.64 -7.60 10.46
C GLY A 53 6.68 -6.54 10.82
N ILE A 54 6.56 -5.35 10.26
CA ILE A 54 7.39 -4.18 10.60
C ILE A 54 7.03 -3.70 11.99
N GLU A 55 5.73 -3.69 12.32
CA GLU A 55 5.19 -3.44 13.64
C GLU A 55 4.56 -4.72 14.20
N LYS A 56 4.48 -4.82 15.54
CA LYS A 56 3.83 -5.94 16.22
C LYS A 56 2.54 -5.48 16.90
N PRO A 57 1.42 -6.21 16.74
CA PRO A 57 0.20 -5.90 17.47
C PRO A 57 0.41 -6.14 18.98
N ILE A 58 -0.32 -5.39 19.82
CA ILE A 58 -0.34 -5.61 21.27
C ILE A 58 -1.32 -6.72 21.66
N SER A 59 -2.29 -7.01 20.80
CA SER A 59 -3.26 -8.10 20.97
C SER A 59 -3.83 -8.51 19.62
N GLY A 60 -4.48 -9.67 19.58
CA GLY A 60 -5.07 -10.25 18.39
C GLY A 60 -4.13 -11.17 17.63
N GLN A 61 -4.54 -11.62 16.46
CA GLN A 61 -3.81 -12.57 15.62
C GLN A 61 -3.84 -12.15 14.16
N ILE A 62 -2.74 -12.42 13.46
CA ILE A 62 -2.61 -12.30 12.00
C ILE A 62 -2.35 -13.69 11.45
N LEU A 63 -3.29 -14.20 10.65
CA LEU A 63 -3.15 -15.48 9.99
C LEU A 63 -2.89 -15.26 8.50
N PHE A 64 -1.97 -16.04 7.95
CA PHE A 64 -1.65 -16.06 6.52
C PHE A 64 -1.62 -17.52 6.04
N ASP A 65 -2.46 -17.86 5.07
CA ASP A 65 -2.69 -19.26 4.63
C ASP A 65 -2.97 -20.20 5.81
N GLU A 66 -3.84 -19.75 6.75
CA GLU A 66 -4.26 -20.47 7.96
C GLU A 66 -3.18 -20.59 9.05
N GLU A 67 -1.96 -20.12 8.79
CA GLU A 67 -0.85 -20.14 9.74
C GLU A 67 -0.78 -18.82 10.52
N ASP A 68 -0.61 -18.90 11.84
CA ASP A 68 -0.47 -17.72 12.71
C ASP A 68 0.94 -17.14 12.55
N ILE A 69 1.00 -15.98 11.88
CA ILE A 69 2.23 -15.24 11.60
C ILE A 69 2.44 -14.04 12.55
N THR A 70 1.64 -13.92 13.60
CA THR A 70 1.60 -12.75 14.48
C THR A 70 2.99 -12.38 15.00
N ASP A 71 3.75 -13.38 15.45
CA ASP A 71 5.09 -13.20 16.00
C ASP A 71 6.23 -13.35 14.99
N TRP A 72 5.92 -13.64 13.74
CA TRP A 72 6.95 -13.84 12.73
C TRP A 72 7.70 -12.55 12.41
N SER A 73 8.98 -12.69 12.13
CA SER A 73 9.81 -11.59 11.67
C SER A 73 9.40 -11.13 10.26
N VAL A 74 9.77 -9.88 9.88
CA VAL A 74 9.62 -9.37 8.50
C VAL A 74 10.21 -10.35 7.49
N THR A 75 11.37 -10.94 7.81
CA THR A 75 12.08 -11.89 6.93
C THR A 75 11.28 -13.17 6.73
N ASP A 76 10.68 -13.71 7.78
CA ASP A 76 9.90 -14.96 7.68
C ASP A 76 8.60 -14.74 6.91
N ARG A 77 7.90 -13.63 7.17
CA ARG A 77 6.71 -13.23 6.39
C ARG A 77 7.06 -13.00 4.93
N ALA A 78 8.22 -12.39 4.67
CA ALA A 78 8.72 -12.19 3.33
C ALA A 78 9.01 -13.53 2.61
N LYS A 79 9.55 -14.53 3.30
CA LYS A 79 9.77 -15.90 2.77
C LYS A 79 8.45 -16.65 2.57
N ALA A 80 7.44 -16.40 3.38
CA ALA A 80 6.09 -16.96 3.21
C ALA A 80 5.35 -16.39 1.99
N GLY A 81 5.86 -15.29 1.41
CA GLY A 81 5.31 -14.70 0.20
C GLY A 81 4.57 -13.38 0.42
N ILE A 82 4.86 -12.64 1.49
CA ILE A 82 4.35 -11.27 1.69
C ILE A 82 5.41 -10.29 1.19
N ALA A 83 5.05 -9.43 0.23
CA ALA A 83 5.88 -8.35 -0.28
C ALA A 83 5.28 -7.00 0.11
N PHE A 84 6.13 -6.02 0.39
CA PHE A 84 5.73 -4.69 0.83
C PHE A 84 6.46 -3.61 0.03
N ALA A 85 5.71 -2.69 -0.57
CA ALA A 85 6.22 -1.47 -1.18
C ALA A 85 5.89 -0.28 -0.26
N PHE A 86 6.92 0.45 0.13
CA PHE A 86 6.80 1.54 1.11
C PHE A 86 6.19 2.80 0.48
N GLN A 87 5.58 3.65 1.29
CA GLN A 87 5.11 4.97 0.86
C GLN A 87 6.27 5.82 0.28
N GLN A 88 7.40 5.82 0.99
CA GLN A 88 8.63 6.43 0.48
C GLN A 88 9.61 5.33 0.05
N PRO A 89 10.05 5.34 -1.23
CA PRO A 89 10.95 4.32 -1.73
C PRO A 89 12.31 4.37 -1.03
N VAL A 90 12.85 3.20 -0.75
CA VAL A 90 14.15 3.05 -0.08
C VAL A 90 15.28 3.24 -1.08
N ARG A 91 16.34 3.94 -0.66
CA ARG A 91 17.57 4.12 -1.44
C ARG A 91 18.61 3.11 -1.00
N PHE A 92 19.30 2.52 -1.95
CA PHE A 92 20.32 1.50 -1.69
C PHE A 92 21.64 1.97 -2.28
N LYS A 93 22.49 2.56 -1.44
CA LYS A 93 23.82 3.01 -1.86
C LYS A 93 24.69 1.83 -2.27
N GLY A 94 25.31 1.92 -3.45
CA GLY A 94 26.22 0.89 -3.97
C GLY A 94 25.51 -0.28 -4.68
N LEU A 95 24.18 -0.26 -4.83
CA LEU A 95 23.44 -1.26 -5.60
C LEU A 95 22.88 -0.65 -6.88
N GLN A 96 23.04 -1.36 -7.98
CA GLN A 96 22.42 -1.02 -9.26
C GLN A 96 20.97 -1.56 -9.32
N VAL A 97 20.18 -1.02 -10.22
CA VAL A 97 18.78 -1.47 -10.45
C VAL A 97 18.73 -2.95 -10.77
N ILE A 98 19.64 -3.45 -11.61
CA ILE A 98 19.74 -4.89 -11.95
C ILE A 98 20.00 -5.75 -10.72
N ASP A 99 20.80 -5.27 -9.77
CA ASP A 99 21.12 -6.02 -8.55
C ASP A 99 19.89 -6.14 -7.65
N LEU A 100 19.10 -5.06 -7.52
CA LEU A 100 17.86 -5.09 -6.76
C LEU A 100 16.83 -6.04 -7.37
N LEU A 101 16.68 -6.03 -8.70
CA LEU A 101 15.75 -6.94 -9.39
C LEU A 101 16.18 -8.41 -9.19
N ARG A 102 17.48 -8.72 -9.27
CA ARG A 102 18.02 -10.06 -9.00
C ARG A 102 17.84 -10.49 -7.57
N LEU A 103 18.12 -9.61 -6.61
CA LEU A 103 17.90 -9.88 -5.18
C LEU A 103 16.42 -10.16 -4.89
N ALA A 104 15.53 -9.36 -5.46
CA ALA A 104 14.09 -9.50 -5.26
C ALA A 104 13.55 -10.80 -5.86
N SER A 105 13.96 -11.14 -7.06
CA SER A 105 13.50 -12.37 -7.74
C SER A 105 13.99 -13.64 -7.08
N GLY A 106 15.08 -13.58 -6.29
CA GLY A 106 15.74 -14.75 -5.71
C GLY A 106 16.32 -15.73 -6.74
N LYS A 107 16.34 -15.34 -8.02
CA LYS A 107 16.77 -16.17 -9.16
C LYS A 107 17.88 -15.43 -9.94
N LYS A 108 18.63 -16.20 -10.77
CA LYS A 108 19.50 -15.59 -11.78
C LYS A 108 18.63 -14.97 -12.88
N LEU A 109 18.19 -13.73 -12.64
CA LEU A 109 17.42 -12.99 -13.62
C LEU A 109 18.27 -12.66 -14.85
N SER A 110 17.79 -13.02 -16.03
CA SER A 110 18.43 -12.62 -17.28
C SER A 110 18.27 -11.12 -17.52
N MET A 111 19.10 -10.55 -18.37
CA MET A 111 18.99 -9.14 -18.76
C MET A 111 17.64 -8.86 -19.43
N ALA A 112 17.15 -9.78 -20.26
CA ALA A 112 15.86 -9.64 -20.94
C ALA A 112 14.68 -9.56 -19.94
N GLU A 113 14.65 -10.46 -18.94
CA GLU A 113 13.62 -10.43 -17.88
C GLU A 113 13.69 -9.15 -17.04
N ALA A 114 14.91 -8.68 -16.72
CA ALA A 114 15.06 -7.42 -15.99
C ALA A 114 14.58 -6.22 -16.82
N CYS A 115 14.86 -6.20 -18.12
CA CYS A 115 14.34 -5.20 -19.05
C CYS A 115 12.80 -5.20 -19.09
N ASP A 116 12.20 -6.38 -19.06
CA ASP A 116 10.74 -6.53 -19.09
C ASP A 116 10.08 -5.94 -17.82
N TYR A 117 10.63 -6.21 -16.63
CA TYR A 117 10.14 -5.60 -15.39
C TYR A 117 10.23 -4.07 -15.41
N LEU A 118 11.31 -3.49 -15.95
CA LEU A 118 11.43 -2.04 -16.08
C LEU A 118 10.47 -1.45 -17.10
N ALA A 119 10.31 -2.12 -18.24
CA ALA A 119 9.36 -1.70 -19.28
C ALA A 119 7.91 -1.66 -18.75
N ARG A 120 7.50 -2.64 -17.96
CA ARG A 120 6.17 -2.70 -17.33
C ARG A 120 5.88 -1.48 -16.44
N VAL A 121 6.87 -0.92 -15.78
CA VAL A 121 6.72 0.30 -14.98
C VAL A 121 7.04 1.59 -15.75
N GLY A 122 7.17 1.51 -17.08
CA GLY A 122 7.41 2.65 -17.96
C GLY A 122 8.83 3.23 -17.84
N LEU A 123 9.82 2.39 -17.50
CA LEU A 123 11.24 2.75 -17.49
C LEU A 123 11.98 2.09 -18.65
N CYS A 124 12.75 2.89 -19.39
CA CYS A 124 13.64 2.37 -20.42
C CYS A 124 14.82 1.63 -19.76
N ALA A 125 14.91 0.31 -19.94
CA ALA A 125 15.96 -0.47 -19.31
C ALA A 125 17.37 0.01 -19.68
N ARG A 126 17.60 0.44 -20.94
CA ARG A 126 18.87 0.97 -21.40
C ARG A 126 19.38 2.13 -20.54
N ASP A 127 18.44 2.96 -20.04
CA ASP A 127 18.79 4.17 -19.31
C ASP A 127 18.90 3.95 -17.80
N TYR A 128 18.29 2.85 -17.28
CA TYR A 128 18.15 2.67 -15.84
C TYR A 128 18.82 1.42 -15.27
N ILE A 129 19.01 0.36 -16.06
CA ILE A 129 19.35 -0.96 -15.54
C ILE A 129 20.70 -1.00 -14.79
N ASP A 130 21.68 -0.24 -15.24
CA ASP A 130 23.01 -0.13 -14.64
C ASP A 130 23.15 1.07 -13.69
N ARG A 131 22.08 1.87 -13.50
CA ARG A 131 22.12 3.02 -12.59
C ARG A 131 22.09 2.57 -11.14
N GLU A 132 22.85 3.27 -10.31
CA GLU A 132 22.81 3.11 -8.86
C GLU A 132 21.50 3.67 -8.30
N VAL A 133 20.90 2.93 -7.34
CA VAL A 133 19.64 3.33 -6.69
C VAL A 133 19.93 4.32 -5.56
N ASN A 134 20.34 5.51 -5.93
CA ASN A 134 20.77 6.58 -5.02
C ASN A 134 19.99 7.89 -5.21
N SER A 135 20.54 8.99 -4.71
CA SER A 135 19.93 10.33 -4.76
C SER A 135 19.90 10.96 -6.16
N SER A 136 20.55 10.36 -7.18
CA SER A 136 20.52 10.85 -8.56
C SER A 136 19.21 10.51 -9.27
N LEU A 137 18.41 9.58 -8.72
CA LEU A 137 17.09 9.23 -9.22
C LEU A 137 16.03 10.13 -8.60
N SER A 138 15.08 10.57 -9.40
CA SER A 138 13.90 11.30 -8.93
C SER A 138 13.02 10.39 -8.06
N GLY A 139 12.15 10.99 -7.24
CA GLY A 139 11.20 10.24 -6.41
C GLY A 139 10.30 9.30 -7.23
N GLY A 140 9.81 9.77 -8.38
CA GLY A 140 8.98 8.97 -9.28
C GLY A 140 9.74 7.82 -9.96
N GLU A 141 11.01 8.00 -10.31
CA GLU A 141 11.86 6.93 -10.85
C GLU A 141 12.13 5.87 -9.80
N LEU A 142 12.49 6.28 -8.57
CA LEU A 142 12.70 5.37 -7.44
C LEU A 142 11.44 4.55 -7.15
N LYS A 143 10.27 5.20 -7.17
CA LYS A 143 8.98 4.52 -6.92
C LYS A 143 8.68 3.47 -7.98
N ARG A 144 8.92 3.76 -9.25
CA ARG A 144 8.75 2.81 -10.35
C ARG A 144 9.75 1.65 -10.25
N ILE A 145 11.00 1.91 -9.87
CA ILE A 145 12.00 0.86 -9.62
C ILE A 145 11.57 -0.03 -8.45
N GLU A 146 11.07 0.55 -7.35
CA GLU A 146 10.52 -0.21 -6.23
C GLU A 146 9.38 -1.14 -6.68
N ILE A 147 8.43 -0.62 -7.46
CA ILE A 147 7.32 -1.43 -8.00
C ILE A 147 7.85 -2.55 -8.90
N ALA A 148 8.81 -2.28 -9.79
CA ALA A 148 9.46 -3.31 -10.62
C ALA A 148 10.12 -4.40 -9.75
N THR A 149 10.75 -4.00 -8.65
CA THR A 149 11.38 -4.91 -7.68
C THR A 149 10.33 -5.80 -7.00
N VAL A 150 9.19 -5.24 -6.63
CA VAL A 150 8.08 -6.01 -6.04
C VAL A 150 7.46 -6.96 -7.06
N LEU A 151 7.32 -6.53 -8.33
CA LEU A 151 6.84 -7.37 -9.43
C LEU A 151 7.77 -8.56 -9.72
N ALA A 152 9.08 -8.36 -9.60
CA ALA A 152 10.08 -9.42 -9.80
C ALA A 152 10.01 -10.49 -8.71
N ARG A 153 9.38 -10.19 -7.58
CA ARG A 153 9.23 -11.11 -6.46
C ARG A 153 8.03 -12.03 -6.65
N ASP A 154 8.23 -13.32 -6.43
CA ASP A 154 7.16 -14.31 -6.46
C ASP A 154 6.37 -14.30 -5.15
N ALA A 155 5.58 -13.23 -4.93
CA ALA A 155 4.81 -13.03 -3.71
C ALA A 155 3.35 -13.48 -3.87
N LYS A 156 2.77 -14.06 -2.82
CA LYS A 156 1.34 -14.43 -2.72
C LYS A 156 0.48 -13.21 -2.37
N LEU A 157 0.99 -12.34 -1.49
CA LEU A 157 0.36 -11.09 -1.11
C LEU A 157 1.33 -9.92 -1.34
N ILE A 158 0.91 -8.94 -2.11
CA ILE A 158 1.66 -7.73 -2.36
C ILE A 158 0.92 -6.56 -1.72
N ILE A 159 1.62 -5.81 -0.87
CA ILE A 159 1.09 -4.65 -0.17
C ILE A 159 1.75 -3.40 -0.73
N PHE A 160 0.95 -2.44 -1.19
CA PHE A 160 1.39 -1.13 -1.61
C PHE A 160 0.85 -0.06 -0.65
N ASP A 161 1.73 0.69 -0.02
CA ASP A 161 1.36 1.80 0.87
C ASP A 161 1.49 3.12 0.10
N GLU A 162 0.33 3.71 -0.28
CA GLU A 162 0.21 4.95 -1.07
C GLU A 162 1.18 4.97 -2.28
N PRO A 163 1.05 4.02 -3.23
CA PRO A 163 1.99 3.88 -4.33
C PRO A 163 2.02 5.10 -5.26
N GLU A 164 0.99 5.93 -5.23
CA GLU A 164 0.88 7.17 -5.99
C GLU A 164 1.65 8.35 -5.38
N ALA A 165 2.13 8.25 -4.15
CA ALA A 165 2.79 9.35 -3.47
C ALA A 165 4.07 9.78 -4.20
N GLY A 166 4.14 11.06 -4.60
CA GLY A 166 5.29 11.61 -5.31
C GLY A 166 5.40 11.24 -6.79
N ILE A 167 4.37 10.64 -7.37
CA ILE A 167 4.29 10.32 -8.81
C ILE A 167 3.52 11.42 -9.53
N ASP A 168 4.03 11.85 -10.71
CA ASP A 168 3.34 12.78 -11.58
C ASP A 168 2.11 12.14 -12.26
N LEU A 169 1.22 12.99 -12.79
CA LEU A 169 -0.06 12.55 -13.37
C LEU A 169 0.09 11.54 -14.52
N TRP A 170 1.13 11.69 -15.36
CA TRP A 170 1.36 10.79 -16.50
C TRP A 170 1.88 9.43 -16.04
N SER A 171 2.82 9.44 -15.11
CA SER A 171 3.35 8.21 -14.49
C SER A 171 2.29 7.49 -13.66
N PHE A 172 1.33 8.22 -13.09
CA PHE A 172 0.21 7.64 -12.36
C PHE A 172 -0.72 6.81 -13.25
N GLN A 173 -0.96 7.26 -14.50
CA GLN A 173 -1.74 6.44 -15.45
C GLN A 173 -1.05 5.10 -15.73
N ASN A 174 0.26 5.11 -15.96
CA ASN A 174 1.03 3.87 -16.15
C ASN A 174 0.95 2.95 -14.91
N LEU A 175 0.95 3.51 -13.71
CA LEU A 175 0.80 2.75 -12.47
C LEU A 175 -0.55 2.02 -12.39
N ILE A 176 -1.64 2.69 -12.79
CA ILE A 176 -2.97 2.07 -12.86
C ILE A 176 -2.97 0.90 -13.84
N ASP A 177 -2.33 1.06 -15.00
CA ASP A 177 -2.27 0.00 -16.01
C ASP A 177 -1.42 -1.19 -15.52
N VAL A 178 -0.35 -0.94 -14.77
CA VAL A 178 0.42 -2.00 -14.09
C VAL A 178 -0.47 -2.78 -13.12
N PHE A 179 -1.25 -2.10 -12.27
CA PHE A 179 -2.16 -2.79 -11.34
C PHE A 179 -3.25 -3.59 -12.05
N ARG A 180 -3.81 -3.08 -13.15
CA ARG A 180 -4.77 -3.82 -13.98
C ARG A 180 -4.15 -5.08 -14.58
N GLU A 181 -2.92 -4.96 -15.10
CA GLU A 181 -2.18 -6.11 -15.63
C GLU A 181 -1.89 -7.13 -14.53
N MET A 182 -1.38 -6.68 -13.37
CA MET A 182 -1.16 -7.55 -12.21
C MET A 182 -2.43 -8.32 -11.83
N ARG A 183 -3.58 -7.64 -11.76
CA ARG A 183 -4.86 -8.26 -11.45
C ARG A 183 -5.24 -9.36 -12.44
N THR A 184 -4.99 -9.17 -13.75
CA THR A 184 -5.32 -10.17 -14.76
C THR A 184 -4.39 -11.37 -14.79
N GLN A 185 -3.11 -11.17 -14.46
CA GLN A 185 -2.09 -12.22 -14.50
C GLN A 185 -1.99 -13.03 -13.20
N MET A 186 -2.45 -12.49 -12.09
CA MET A 186 -2.24 -13.06 -10.75
C MET A 186 -3.49 -13.79 -10.23
N LYS A 187 -3.88 -14.91 -10.84
CA LYS A 187 -5.08 -15.68 -10.43
C LYS A 187 -5.05 -16.19 -8.99
N GLU A 188 -3.86 -16.42 -8.43
CA GLU A 188 -3.66 -16.97 -7.06
C GLU A 188 -2.96 -16.00 -6.11
N ARG A 189 -2.73 -14.75 -6.55
CA ARG A 189 -2.03 -13.73 -5.77
C ARG A 189 -2.98 -12.61 -5.43
N SER A 190 -2.84 -12.07 -4.25
CA SER A 190 -3.65 -10.95 -3.78
C SER A 190 -2.83 -9.67 -3.77
N ILE A 191 -3.48 -8.57 -4.08
CA ILE A 191 -2.90 -7.23 -4.05
C ILE A 191 -3.69 -6.41 -3.04
N LEU A 192 -2.99 -5.84 -2.08
CA LEU A 192 -3.54 -4.91 -1.11
C LEU A 192 -2.94 -3.53 -1.34
N ILE A 193 -3.76 -2.56 -1.69
CA ILE A 193 -3.33 -1.19 -1.92
C ILE A 193 -3.95 -0.29 -0.86
N ILE A 194 -3.13 0.52 -0.20
CA ILE A 194 -3.60 1.64 0.60
C ILE A 194 -3.63 2.86 -0.29
N SER A 195 -4.81 3.42 -0.53
CA SER A 195 -4.96 4.63 -1.34
C SER A 195 -6.29 5.33 -1.06
N HIS A 196 -6.31 6.63 -1.36
CA HIS A 196 -7.52 7.46 -1.39
C HIS A 196 -7.83 7.98 -2.80
N GLN A 197 -7.04 7.55 -3.80
CA GLN A 197 -7.19 8.00 -5.19
C GLN A 197 -8.34 7.23 -5.87
N GLU A 198 -9.32 7.96 -6.38
CA GLU A 198 -10.51 7.43 -7.03
C GLU A 198 -10.18 6.40 -8.12
N ARG A 199 -9.18 6.67 -8.97
CA ARG A 199 -8.74 5.76 -10.03
C ARG A 199 -8.21 4.43 -9.51
N ILE A 200 -7.62 4.38 -8.32
CA ILE A 200 -7.18 3.14 -7.67
C ILE A 200 -8.39 2.43 -7.06
N LEU A 201 -9.33 3.17 -6.46
CA LEU A 201 -10.58 2.61 -5.96
C LEU A 201 -11.39 1.94 -7.09
N ASP A 202 -11.38 2.55 -8.28
CA ASP A 202 -12.12 2.06 -9.47
C ASP A 202 -11.65 0.71 -10.00
N ILE A 203 -10.39 0.36 -9.81
CA ILE A 203 -9.85 -0.93 -10.26
C ILE A 203 -9.94 -2.04 -9.22
N ALA A 204 -10.38 -1.74 -8.00
CA ALA A 204 -10.51 -2.71 -6.92
C ALA A 204 -11.63 -3.73 -7.18
N ASP A 205 -11.44 -4.95 -6.68
CA ASP A 205 -12.51 -5.94 -6.54
C ASP A 205 -13.34 -5.67 -5.28
N GLU A 206 -12.64 -5.32 -4.20
CA GLU A 206 -13.23 -5.04 -2.89
C GLU A 206 -12.58 -3.80 -2.25
N LEU A 207 -13.37 -3.11 -1.45
CA LEU A 207 -12.92 -1.97 -0.65
C LEU A 207 -13.07 -2.26 0.83
N ILE A 208 -12.11 -1.76 1.61
CA ILE A 208 -12.14 -1.73 3.08
C ILE A 208 -12.02 -0.26 3.50
N VAL A 209 -12.98 0.22 4.24
CA VAL A 209 -12.96 1.57 4.79
C VAL A 209 -12.46 1.53 6.21
N LEU A 210 -11.28 2.13 6.44
CA LEU A 210 -10.65 2.21 7.76
C LEU A 210 -10.79 3.63 8.30
N LYS A 211 -11.47 3.78 9.42
CA LYS A 211 -11.67 5.05 10.11
C LYS A 211 -11.44 4.86 11.61
N ASP A 212 -10.68 5.76 12.21
CA ASP A 212 -10.40 5.78 13.65
C ASP A 212 -9.94 4.40 14.18
N GLY A 213 -9.05 3.73 13.43
CA GLY A 213 -8.50 2.43 13.79
C GLY A 213 -9.45 1.24 13.69
N ARG A 214 -10.62 1.40 13.07
CA ARG A 214 -11.65 0.35 12.91
C ARG A 214 -12.06 0.19 11.44
N VAL A 215 -12.40 -1.03 11.05
CA VAL A 215 -13.09 -1.25 9.77
C VAL A 215 -14.55 -0.81 9.95
N THR A 216 -14.95 0.22 9.22
CA THR A 216 -16.33 0.73 9.24
C THR A 216 -17.18 0.12 8.15
N GLU A 217 -16.56 -0.27 7.04
CA GLU A 217 -17.24 -0.91 5.91
C GLU A 217 -16.25 -1.81 5.16
N GLN A 218 -16.72 -2.97 4.69
CA GLN A 218 -15.98 -3.88 3.82
C GLN A 218 -16.94 -4.55 2.85
N GLY A 219 -16.56 -4.60 1.58
CA GLY A 219 -17.37 -5.26 0.58
C GLY A 219 -16.92 -5.03 -0.85
N ARG A 220 -17.72 -5.50 -1.80
CA ARG A 220 -17.47 -5.27 -3.22
C ARG A 220 -17.41 -3.78 -3.53
N ARG A 221 -16.48 -3.39 -4.41
CA ARG A 221 -16.32 -1.99 -4.84
C ARG A 221 -17.66 -1.32 -5.17
N ASP A 222 -18.49 -1.97 -5.99
CA ASP A 222 -19.75 -1.40 -6.49
C ASP A 222 -20.77 -1.12 -5.37
N SER A 223 -20.63 -1.78 -4.22
CA SER A 223 -21.49 -1.56 -3.05
C SER A 223 -20.97 -0.46 -2.14
N VAL A 224 -19.63 -0.39 -1.95
CA VAL A 224 -19.00 0.52 -0.98
C VAL A 224 -18.69 1.89 -1.60
N LEU A 225 -18.20 1.93 -2.85
CA LEU A 225 -17.76 3.17 -3.50
C LEU A 225 -18.82 4.29 -3.56
N PRO A 226 -20.11 4.01 -3.88
CA PRO A 226 -21.13 5.07 -3.92
C PRO A 226 -21.31 5.80 -2.58
N GLY A 227 -21.18 5.08 -1.46
CA GLY A 227 -21.24 5.66 -0.11
C GLY A 227 -20.08 6.61 0.18
N LEU A 228 -18.89 6.30 -0.32
CA LEU A 228 -17.69 7.14 -0.14
C LEU A 228 -17.75 8.44 -0.94
N ILE A 229 -18.23 8.39 -2.18
CA ILE A 229 -18.33 9.57 -3.06
C ILE A 229 -19.48 10.49 -2.59
N GLY A 230 -20.61 9.91 -2.15
CA GLY A 230 -21.77 10.66 -1.68
C GLY A 230 -21.54 11.45 -0.39
N THR A 231 -20.65 11.00 0.48
CA THR A 231 -20.31 11.70 1.74
C THR A 231 -19.29 12.83 1.57
N SER A 232 -18.59 12.89 0.44
CA SER A 232 -17.59 13.95 0.14
C SER A 232 -18.20 15.30 -0.17
N SER A 233 -19.53 15.40 -0.37
CA SER A 233 -20.24 16.66 -0.69
C SER A 233 -20.79 17.42 0.52
N ALA A 234 -20.67 16.90 1.73
CA ALA A 234 -21.04 17.61 2.95
C ALA A 234 -19.85 18.48 3.40
N VAL A 235 -19.76 19.70 2.88
CA VAL A 235 -18.90 20.74 3.45
C VAL A 235 -19.33 20.94 4.90
N PRO A 236 -18.47 20.79 5.92
CA PRO A 236 -18.83 21.17 7.27
C PRO A 236 -19.13 22.67 7.29
N GLU A 237 -20.36 23.06 7.56
CA GLU A 237 -20.66 24.44 7.86
C GLU A 237 -19.79 24.89 9.04
N CYS A 238 -18.83 25.74 8.76
CA CYS A 238 -17.97 26.33 9.78
C CYS A 238 -18.82 27.34 10.58
N ARG A 239 -19.69 26.85 11.47
CA ARG A 239 -20.38 27.67 12.47
C ARG A 239 -19.48 27.89 13.67
N LYS A 240 -18.45 28.70 13.52
CA LYS A 240 -17.88 29.44 14.65
C LYS A 240 -18.29 30.90 14.46
N ALA A 241 -19.42 31.25 15.06
CA ALA A 241 -19.73 32.63 15.36
C ALA A 241 -18.66 33.16 16.32
N PHE A 242 -17.82 34.06 15.85
CA PHE A 242 -17.02 34.92 16.73
C PHE A 242 -17.97 35.93 17.40
N PRO A 243 -18.04 36.01 18.73
CA PRO A 243 -18.77 37.06 19.38
C PRO A 243 -17.95 38.35 19.31
N GLY A 244 -18.47 39.36 18.61
CA GLY A 244 -17.99 40.77 18.64
C GLY A 244 -17.16 41.15 17.45
N GLU A 245 -17.81 41.77 16.52
CA GLU A 245 -17.54 43.05 15.87
C GLU A 245 -18.21 43.08 14.50
N GLY A 246 -18.94 44.16 14.28
CA GLY A 246 -19.77 44.35 13.10
C GLY A 246 -18.96 44.60 11.84
N GLY A 247 -19.49 44.11 10.73
CA GLY A 247 -19.28 44.70 9.44
C GLY A 247 -18.26 44.00 8.56
N SER A 248 -18.79 43.58 7.45
CA SER A 248 -18.14 43.35 6.18
C SER A 248 -17.83 41.92 5.80
N VAL A 249 -18.60 41.50 4.83
CA VAL A 249 -18.60 40.27 4.07
C VAL A 249 -17.23 40.01 3.43
N CYS A 250 -16.75 38.79 3.53
CA CYS A 250 -15.93 38.19 2.49
C CYS A 250 -16.68 36.98 1.92
#